data_dfd35308b1f19b82ab844d9ddd225ce6
#
_entry.id   dfd35308b1f19b82ab844d9ddd225ce6
#
_cell.length_a   1.000
_cell.length_b   1.000
_cell.length_c   1.000
_cell.angle_alpha   90.00
_cell.angle_beta   90.00
_cell.angle_gamma   90.00
#
_symmetry.space_group_name_H-M   'P 1'
#
loop_
_entity.id
_entity.type
_entity.pdbx_description
1 polymer ?
#
loop_
_entity_poly.entity_id
_entity_poly.type
_entity_poly.pdbx_seq_one_letter_code
_entity_poly.pdbx_strand_id
1 'polypeptide(L)'
;MAVYYSIRPQLAEIPAPKNEDSQSSLPHIIIMTPEEAANGTFLQTNMYVKLEHSQEVRFCKAEAHKDFLYGTFVIPPKSNNREKIAFRYLIAKDRIIFIEDGGFVKHMIDKMQQAILRENPGIGFFFSDFLDMLISEDLLYLTEIENQIAHLEDEVLAGTLENFNHKIMACRRKILVCSHYYLQLSDISNILQQNDHGFFTRNELASFRLFSERVGRLHEEALMLREYSTQLREVYQAQIDIRQNKICLLYTSPSPRDPKTS
;
A
#
# COMPACT_ATOMS: atom_id res chain seq x y z
N MET A 1 -3.31 13.59 -22.57
CA MET A 1 -2.51 14.84 -22.62
C MET A 1 -1.83 15.01 -21.27
N ALA A 2 -0.51 15.12 -21.25
CA ALA A 2 0.26 15.23 -20.01
C ALA A 2 -0.19 16.46 -19.19
N VAL A 3 -0.29 16.30 -17.86
CA VAL A 3 -0.69 17.34 -16.92
C VAL A 3 0.53 17.78 -16.13
N TYR A 4 0.69 19.07 -15.96
CA TYR A 4 1.85 19.69 -15.30
C TYR A 4 1.43 20.45 -14.05
N TYR A 5 2.19 20.28 -12.98
CA TYR A 5 2.00 21.04 -11.73
C TYR A 5 3.32 21.69 -11.32
N SER A 6 3.23 22.95 -10.85
CA SER A 6 4.32 23.61 -10.13
C SER A 6 4.24 23.24 -8.65
N ILE A 7 5.39 22.95 -8.03
CA ILE A 7 5.46 22.71 -6.58
C ILE A 7 5.61 24.05 -5.82
N ARG A 8 6.18 25.07 -6.45
CA ARG A 8 6.45 26.36 -5.83
C ARG A 8 5.80 27.53 -6.59
N PRO A 9 5.35 28.58 -5.92
CA PRO A 9 5.25 28.76 -4.46
C PRO A 9 4.16 27.92 -3.81
N GLN A 10 3.21 27.44 -4.59
CA GLN A 10 2.11 26.54 -4.19
C GLN A 10 1.92 25.45 -5.25
N LEU A 11 1.43 24.33 -4.82
CA LEU A 11 1.07 23.23 -5.71
C LEU A 11 -0.12 23.66 -6.59
N ALA A 12 0.13 23.91 -7.86
CA ALA A 12 -0.87 24.39 -8.82
C ALA A 12 -0.66 23.78 -10.20
N GLU A 13 -1.74 23.45 -10.89
CA GLU A 13 -1.70 23.03 -12.28
C GLU A 13 -1.19 24.19 -13.16
N ILE A 14 -0.27 23.89 -14.04
CA ILE A 14 0.35 24.85 -14.96
C ILE A 14 0.22 24.38 -16.41
N PRO A 15 0.19 25.30 -17.39
CA PRO A 15 0.21 24.91 -18.78
C PRO A 15 1.52 24.21 -19.14
N ALA A 16 1.45 23.29 -20.13
CA ALA A 16 2.63 22.61 -20.63
C ALA A 16 3.70 23.64 -21.09
N PRO A 17 4.96 23.48 -20.72
CA PRO A 17 6.03 24.40 -21.11
C PRO A 17 6.20 24.41 -22.63
N LYS A 18 6.24 25.60 -23.22
CA LYS A 18 6.31 25.78 -24.69
C LYS A 18 7.65 25.37 -25.31
N ASN A 19 8.74 25.31 -24.53
CA ASN A 19 10.07 24.86 -24.93
C ASN A 19 10.72 24.06 -23.78
N GLU A 20 11.25 22.91 -24.09
CA GLU A 20 12.04 22.07 -23.17
C GLU A 20 13.35 22.76 -22.68
N ASP A 21 13.86 23.71 -23.43
CA ASP A 21 15.07 24.47 -23.13
C ASP A 21 14.86 25.64 -22.16
N SER A 22 13.61 26.04 -21.88
CA SER A 22 13.35 26.96 -20.81
C SER A 22 13.52 26.24 -19.48
N GLN A 23 14.74 26.26 -18.95
CA GLN A 23 15.09 25.91 -17.57
C GLN A 23 14.22 26.74 -16.63
N SER A 24 12.98 26.32 -16.43
CA SER A 24 12.23 26.78 -15.28
C SER A 24 12.95 26.16 -14.07
N SER A 25 13.70 26.99 -13.36
CA SER A 25 14.45 26.61 -12.16
C SER A 25 13.56 26.12 -11.01
N LEU A 26 12.26 25.99 -11.24
CA LEU A 26 11.27 25.61 -10.26
C LEU A 26 10.94 24.12 -10.37
N PRO A 27 10.88 23.43 -9.25
CA PRO A 27 10.51 22.02 -9.22
C PRO A 27 9.06 21.80 -9.70
N HIS A 28 8.84 20.81 -10.54
CA HIS A 28 7.54 20.54 -11.14
C HIS A 28 7.21 19.03 -11.18
N ILE A 29 5.92 18.74 -11.32
CA ILE A 29 5.39 17.39 -11.44
C ILE A 29 4.76 17.23 -12.80
N ILE A 30 4.96 16.07 -13.40
CA ILE A 30 4.38 15.70 -14.70
C ILE A 30 3.60 14.41 -14.48
N ILE A 31 2.34 14.39 -14.89
CA ILE A 31 1.53 13.18 -14.98
C ILE A 31 1.30 12.88 -16.45
N MET A 32 1.61 11.69 -16.89
CA MET A 32 1.43 11.27 -18.28
C MET A 32 0.96 9.82 -18.37
N THR A 33 0.36 9.48 -19.50
CA THR A 33 0.01 8.09 -19.81
C THR A 33 1.23 7.29 -20.26
N PRO A 34 1.19 5.96 -20.22
CA PRO A 34 2.25 5.12 -20.77
C PRO A 34 2.50 5.38 -22.27
N GLU A 35 1.45 5.69 -23.05
CA GLU A 35 1.55 6.01 -24.45
C GLU A 35 2.30 7.34 -24.69
N GLU A 36 1.99 8.36 -23.86
CA GLU A 36 2.70 9.65 -23.91
C GLU A 36 4.14 9.51 -23.47
N ALA A 37 4.42 8.69 -22.46
CA ALA A 37 5.78 8.40 -22.03
C ALA A 37 6.59 7.68 -23.09
N ALA A 38 5.98 6.79 -23.86
CA ALA A 38 6.63 6.07 -24.96
C ALA A 38 6.91 6.96 -26.18
N ASN A 39 6.06 7.95 -26.45
CA ASN A 39 6.15 8.83 -27.61
C ASN A 39 6.92 10.15 -27.32
N GLY A 40 7.20 10.43 -26.05
CA GLY A 40 7.78 11.73 -25.63
C GLY A 40 9.29 11.77 -25.66
N THR A 41 9.85 12.88 -26.14
CA THR A 41 11.26 13.25 -26.04
C THR A 41 11.69 13.65 -24.61
N PHE A 42 10.77 13.64 -23.66
CA PHE A 42 10.93 14.09 -22.28
C PHE A 42 11.95 13.33 -21.44
N LEU A 43 12.31 12.14 -21.91
CA LEU A 43 13.25 11.27 -21.23
C LEU A 43 14.53 11.24 -22.05
N GLN A 44 15.60 11.86 -21.56
CA GLN A 44 16.91 11.74 -22.18
C GLN A 44 17.24 10.25 -22.45
N THR A 45 17.91 9.96 -23.53
CA THR A 45 18.10 8.65 -24.19
C THR A 45 18.40 7.47 -23.24
N ASN A 46 19.04 7.71 -22.10
CA ASN A 46 19.36 6.67 -21.11
C ASN A 46 18.17 6.26 -20.20
N MET A 47 17.11 7.07 -20.13
CA MET A 47 15.87 6.77 -19.39
C MET A 47 14.91 5.90 -20.20
N TYR A 48 14.92 5.99 -21.53
CA TYR A 48 14.05 5.24 -22.45
C TYR A 48 14.16 3.73 -22.27
N VAL A 49 15.36 3.23 -22.10
CA VAL A 49 15.65 1.77 -22.08
C VAL A 49 14.92 1.04 -20.95
N LYS A 50 14.58 1.70 -19.86
CA LYS A 50 13.86 1.06 -18.72
C LYS A 50 12.32 1.21 -18.78
N LEU A 51 11.82 2.20 -19.50
CA LEU A 51 10.37 2.40 -19.68
C LEU A 51 9.80 1.55 -20.82
N GLU A 52 10.62 1.19 -21.82
CA GLU A 52 10.22 0.36 -22.96
C GLU A 52 9.80 -1.07 -22.59
N HIS A 53 10.27 -1.60 -21.46
CA HIS A 53 9.79 -2.88 -20.99
C HIS A 53 8.45 -2.67 -20.29
N SER A 54 7.38 -2.65 -21.07
CA SER A 54 5.97 -2.60 -20.65
C SER A 54 5.53 -3.85 -19.88
N GLN A 55 6.34 -4.30 -18.92
CA GLN A 55 5.91 -5.32 -18.00
C GLN A 55 4.85 -4.73 -17.07
N GLU A 56 3.77 -5.48 -16.92
CA GLU A 56 2.76 -5.19 -15.91
C GLU A 56 3.41 -4.87 -14.57
N VAL A 57 3.06 -3.74 -13.97
CA VAL A 57 3.58 -3.35 -12.65
C VAL A 57 3.02 -4.30 -11.61
N ARG A 58 3.86 -5.09 -10.97
CA ARG A 58 3.45 -6.18 -10.09
C ARG A 58 3.73 -5.94 -8.61
N PHE A 59 4.68 -5.08 -8.29
CA PHE A 59 5.11 -4.79 -6.91
C PHE A 59 5.65 -3.36 -6.79
N CYS A 60 5.76 -2.87 -5.55
CA CYS A 60 6.39 -1.59 -5.26
C CYS A 60 7.91 -1.76 -5.24
N LYS A 61 8.63 -0.83 -5.87
CA LYS A 61 10.09 -0.79 -5.84
C LYS A 61 10.63 0.62 -6.05
N ALA A 62 11.87 0.84 -5.65
CA ALA A 62 12.68 1.98 -6.02
C ALA A 62 14.05 1.51 -6.51
N GLU A 63 14.63 2.22 -7.46
CA GLU A 63 15.98 1.99 -7.98
C GLU A 63 16.67 3.34 -8.13
N ALA A 64 17.78 3.54 -7.43
CA ALA A 64 18.58 4.76 -7.53
C ALA A 64 19.57 4.64 -8.69
N HIS A 65 19.59 5.63 -9.57
CA HIS A 65 20.52 5.81 -10.66
C HIS A 65 21.26 7.13 -10.46
N LYS A 66 22.35 7.34 -11.19
CA LYS A 66 23.20 8.53 -11.07
C LYS A 66 22.42 9.85 -11.18
N ASP A 67 21.48 9.93 -12.12
CA ASP A 67 20.79 11.18 -12.48
C ASP A 67 19.30 11.17 -12.12
N PHE A 68 18.73 10.02 -11.73
CA PHE A 68 17.32 9.86 -11.39
C PHE A 68 17.08 8.67 -10.47
N LEU A 69 15.98 8.71 -9.75
CA LEU A 69 15.41 7.59 -9.02
C LEU A 69 14.15 7.14 -9.77
N TYR A 70 14.04 5.84 -10.04
CA TYR A 70 12.90 5.24 -10.72
C TYR A 70 12.22 4.23 -9.82
N GLY A 71 10.91 4.11 -9.93
CA GLY A 71 10.20 3.09 -9.17
C GLY A 71 8.77 2.85 -9.64
N THR A 72 8.14 1.92 -8.92
CA THR A 72 6.77 1.51 -9.17
C THR A 72 6.00 1.43 -7.87
N PHE A 73 4.71 1.72 -7.93
CA PHE A 73 3.78 1.48 -6.85
C PHE A 73 2.67 0.53 -7.30
N VAL A 74 2.30 -0.34 -6.39
CA VAL A 74 1.15 -1.22 -6.50
C VAL A 74 0.38 -1.15 -5.20
N ILE A 75 -0.72 -0.41 -5.20
CA ILE A 75 -1.56 -0.23 -4.04
C ILE A 75 -2.59 -1.35 -4.01
N PRO A 76 -2.63 -2.16 -2.96
CA PRO A 76 -3.61 -3.22 -2.85
C PRO A 76 -5.04 -2.66 -2.72
N PRO A 77 -6.06 -3.35 -3.27
CA PRO A 77 -7.43 -2.93 -3.11
C PRO A 77 -7.86 -3.04 -1.64
N LYS A 78 -8.33 -1.95 -1.05
CA LYS A 78 -8.85 -1.89 0.32
C LYS A 78 -10.36 -2.24 0.41
N SER A 79 -11.00 -2.49 -0.72
CA SER A 79 -12.40 -2.89 -0.82
C SER A 79 -12.55 -3.95 -1.90
N ASN A 80 -13.52 -4.86 -1.74
CA ASN A 80 -13.76 -5.94 -2.67
C ASN A 80 -14.13 -5.47 -4.10
N ASN A 81 -14.55 -4.21 -4.26
CA ASN A 81 -14.98 -3.63 -5.53
C ASN A 81 -13.95 -2.68 -6.15
N ARG A 82 -12.77 -2.52 -5.56
CA ARG A 82 -11.72 -1.67 -6.13
C ARG A 82 -10.69 -2.50 -6.87
N GLU A 83 -10.29 -2.03 -8.03
CA GLU A 83 -9.18 -2.61 -8.77
C GLU A 83 -7.84 -2.23 -8.13
N LYS A 84 -6.83 -3.04 -8.39
CA LYS A 84 -5.44 -2.80 -8.02
C LYS A 84 -4.95 -1.54 -8.75
N ILE A 85 -4.46 -0.57 -8.00
CA ILE A 85 -3.87 0.66 -8.55
C ILE A 85 -2.38 0.41 -8.76
N ALA A 86 -1.90 0.68 -9.98
CA ALA A 86 -0.49 0.53 -10.31
C ALA A 86 -0.02 1.70 -11.16
N PHE A 87 1.14 2.27 -10.81
CA PHE A 87 1.77 3.35 -11.56
C PHE A 87 3.29 3.32 -11.41
N ARG A 88 3.97 4.04 -12.31
CA ARG A 88 5.41 4.25 -12.26
C ARG A 88 5.73 5.67 -11.86
N TYR A 89 6.88 5.88 -11.26
CA TYR A 89 7.39 7.21 -10.95
C TYR A 89 8.86 7.33 -11.27
N LEU A 90 9.27 8.55 -11.55
CA LEU A 90 10.65 8.93 -11.78
C LEU A 90 10.89 10.27 -11.09
N ILE A 91 11.96 10.35 -10.30
CA ILE A 91 12.37 11.54 -9.58
C ILE A 91 13.73 11.97 -10.10
N ALA A 92 13.83 13.20 -10.59
CA ALA A 92 15.07 13.88 -10.92
C ALA A 92 15.25 15.10 -10.00
N LYS A 93 16.35 15.84 -10.14
CA LYS A 93 16.64 16.97 -9.25
C LYS A 93 15.59 18.09 -9.29
N ASP A 94 14.95 18.28 -10.44
CA ASP A 94 14.03 19.40 -10.73
C ASP A 94 12.59 18.94 -11.01
N ARG A 95 12.33 17.61 -11.09
CA ARG A 95 11.02 17.11 -11.49
C ARG A 95 10.67 15.75 -10.93
N ILE A 96 9.37 15.51 -10.82
CA ILE A 96 8.81 14.18 -10.61
C ILE A 96 7.89 13.86 -11.80
N ILE A 97 8.04 12.68 -12.36
CA ILE A 97 7.19 12.19 -13.44
C ILE A 97 6.42 10.98 -12.91
N PHE A 98 5.09 11.02 -13.02
CA PHE A 98 4.23 9.88 -12.77
C PHE A 98 3.67 9.38 -14.10
N ILE A 99 3.65 8.06 -14.25
CA ILE A 99 3.15 7.40 -15.46
C ILE A 99 2.01 6.47 -15.05
N GLU A 100 0.80 6.84 -15.39
CA GLU A 100 -0.43 6.12 -15.05
C GLU A 100 -1.53 6.30 -16.09
N ASP A 101 -2.51 5.38 -16.10
CA ASP A 101 -3.72 5.47 -16.94
C ASP A 101 -5.00 5.77 -16.13
N GLY A 102 -4.97 5.49 -14.83
CA GLY A 102 -6.18 5.44 -13.99
C GLY A 102 -6.63 6.76 -13.37
N GLY A 103 -5.85 7.85 -13.51
CA GLY A 103 -6.16 9.15 -12.88
C GLY A 103 -6.04 9.17 -11.35
N PHE A 104 -5.49 8.11 -10.75
CA PHE A 104 -5.30 8.03 -9.30
C PHE A 104 -4.32 9.07 -8.77
N VAL A 105 -3.14 9.20 -9.41
CA VAL A 105 -2.12 10.18 -9.01
C VAL A 105 -2.65 11.60 -9.14
N LYS A 106 -3.38 11.90 -10.22
CA LYS A 106 -4.04 13.19 -10.38
C LYS A 106 -4.97 13.48 -9.21
N HIS A 107 -5.86 12.54 -8.88
CA HIS A 107 -6.78 12.68 -7.75
C HIS A 107 -6.05 12.89 -6.42
N MET A 108 -4.93 12.20 -6.19
CA MET A 108 -4.09 12.39 -5.00
C MET A 108 -3.50 13.79 -4.94
N ILE A 109 -2.96 14.29 -6.06
CA ILE A 109 -2.38 15.64 -6.14
C ILE A 109 -3.47 16.70 -5.93
N ASP A 110 -4.66 16.54 -6.50
CA ASP A 110 -5.79 17.43 -6.31
C ASP A 110 -6.21 17.50 -4.82
N LYS A 111 -6.18 16.38 -4.11
CA LYS A 111 -6.38 16.35 -2.65
C LYS A 111 -5.26 17.09 -1.90
N MET A 112 -4.01 16.91 -2.32
CA MET A 112 -2.86 17.59 -1.71
C MET A 112 -2.94 19.12 -1.88
N GLN A 113 -3.47 19.61 -3.00
CA GLN A 113 -3.68 21.05 -3.21
C GLN A 113 -4.63 21.67 -2.18
N GLN A 114 -5.61 20.90 -1.70
CA GLN A 114 -6.58 21.37 -0.69
C GLN A 114 -6.02 21.33 0.73
N ALA A 115 -4.94 20.57 0.96
CA ALA A 115 -4.27 20.52 2.26
C ALA A 115 -3.35 21.74 2.42
N ILE A 116 -3.13 22.16 3.68
CA ILE A 116 -2.14 23.21 3.99
C ILE A 116 -0.75 22.60 3.77
N LEU A 117 -0.17 22.90 2.62
CA LEU A 117 1.18 22.46 2.30
C LEU A 117 2.23 23.38 2.96
N ARG A 118 3.42 22.82 3.14
CA ARG A 118 4.58 23.54 3.64
C ARG A 118 4.92 24.74 2.72
N GLU A 119 5.40 25.83 3.27
CA GLU A 119 5.92 26.93 2.48
C GLU A 119 7.15 26.46 1.67
N ASN A 120 7.13 26.68 0.35
CA ASN A 120 8.21 26.33 -0.59
C ASN A 120 8.73 24.88 -0.49
N PRO A 121 7.89 23.85 -0.64
CA PRO A 121 8.34 22.49 -0.57
C PRO A 121 9.31 22.15 -1.71
N GLY A 122 10.35 21.36 -1.39
CA GLY A 122 11.21 20.72 -2.38
C GLY A 122 10.55 19.45 -2.93
N ILE A 123 11.17 18.85 -3.94
CA ILE A 123 10.72 17.58 -4.55
C ILE A 123 10.61 16.47 -3.50
N GLY A 124 11.61 16.36 -2.61
CA GLY A 124 11.62 15.36 -1.56
C GLY A 124 10.49 15.54 -0.55
N PHE A 125 10.17 16.78 -0.16
CA PHE A 125 9.03 17.06 0.71
C PHE A 125 7.70 16.71 0.05
N PHE A 126 7.52 17.15 -1.21
CA PHE A 126 6.31 16.76 -1.96
C PHE A 126 6.16 15.25 -2.04
N PHE A 127 7.24 14.54 -2.37
CA PHE A 127 7.19 13.09 -2.49
C PHE A 127 6.94 12.39 -1.16
N SER A 128 7.51 12.91 -0.05
CA SER A 128 7.21 12.41 1.30
C SER A 128 5.73 12.61 1.67
N ASP A 129 5.17 13.79 1.41
CA ASP A 129 3.77 14.08 1.69
C ASP A 129 2.84 13.22 0.81
N PHE A 130 3.23 12.95 -0.45
CA PHE A 130 2.53 12.02 -1.33
C PHE A 130 2.54 10.59 -0.78
N LEU A 131 3.70 10.11 -0.30
CA LEU A 131 3.83 8.79 0.32
C LEU A 131 2.99 8.67 1.60
N ASP A 132 3.00 9.69 2.45
CA ASP A 132 2.16 9.73 3.66
C ASP A 132 0.66 9.66 3.32
N MET A 133 0.25 10.33 2.26
CA MET A 133 -1.14 10.28 1.80
C MET A 133 -1.53 8.90 1.25
N LEU A 134 -0.61 8.16 0.62
CA LEU A 134 -0.86 6.80 0.15
C LEU A 134 -1.28 5.85 1.28
N ILE A 135 -0.70 6.03 2.47
CA ILE A 135 -0.92 5.17 3.64
C ILE A 135 -1.90 5.77 4.66
N SER A 136 -2.45 6.96 4.39
CA SER A 136 -3.26 7.72 5.36
C SER A 136 -4.50 6.97 5.89
N GLU A 137 -5.09 6.11 5.06
CA GLU A 137 -6.27 5.31 5.41
C GLU A 137 -5.93 3.85 5.82
N ASP A 138 -4.64 3.49 5.86
CA ASP A 138 -4.23 2.10 6.03
C ASP A 138 -4.52 1.58 7.44
N LEU A 139 -4.33 2.43 8.47
CA LEU A 139 -4.66 2.07 9.84
C LEU A 139 -6.16 1.81 10.02
N LEU A 140 -7.00 2.64 9.40
CA LEU A 140 -8.46 2.42 9.42
C LEU A 140 -8.84 1.10 8.75
N TYR A 141 -8.18 0.77 7.64
CA TYR A 141 -8.40 -0.50 6.95
C TYR A 141 -7.97 -1.71 7.79
N LEU A 142 -6.83 -1.63 8.49
CA LEU A 142 -6.39 -2.68 9.42
C LEU A 142 -7.37 -2.84 10.59
N THR A 143 -7.86 -1.74 11.16
CA THR A 143 -8.90 -1.76 12.21
C THR A 143 -10.21 -2.40 11.72
N GLU A 144 -10.59 -2.19 10.45
CA GLU A 144 -11.75 -2.87 9.87
C GLU A 144 -11.54 -4.40 9.79
N ILE A 145 -10.32 -4.84 9.44
CA ILE A 145 -9.98 -6.27 9.45
C ILE A 145 -10.00 -6.84 10.88
N GLU A 146 -9.49 -6.10 11.86
CA GLU A 146 -9.55 -6.47 13.28
C GLU A 146 -10.98 -6.69 13.74
N ASN A 147 -11.88 -5.74 13.45
CA ASN A 147 -13.30 -5.85 13.79
C ASN A 147 -13.95 -7.07 13.12
N GLN A 148 -13.56 -7.41 11.88
CA GLN A 148 -14.04 -8.62 11.23
C GLN A 148 -13.59 -9.89 11.96
N ILE A 149 -12.35 -9.94 12.45
CA ILE A 149 -11.82 -11.08 13.24
C ILE A 149 -12.52 -11.15 14.60
N ALA A 150 -12.70 -10.04 15.29
CA ALA A 150 -13.40 -9.98 16.58
C ALA A 150 -14.85 -10.47 16.46
N HIS A 151 -15.56 -10.08 15.40
CA HIS A 151 -16.90 -10.60 15.14
C HIS A 151 -16.91 -12.13 14.92
N LEU A 152 -15.89 -12.67 14.23
CA LEU A 152 -15.75 -14.12 14.07
C LEU A 152 -15.45 -14.82 15.39
N GLU A 153 -14.73 -14.18 16.31
CA GLU A 153 -14.49 -14.70 17.66
C GLU A 153 -15.80 -14.81 18.43
N ASP A 154 -16.63 -13.77 18.41
CA ASP A 154 -17.97 -13.80 19.04
C ASP A 154 -18.84 -14.91 18.47
N GLU A 155 -18.85 -15.10 17.15
CA GLU A 155 -19.57 -16.22 16.48
C GLU A 155 -19.07 -17.58 16.98
N VAL A 156 -17.75 -17.78 17.10
CA VAL A 156 -17.15 -19.02 17.61
C VAL A 156 -17.52 -19.28 19.06
N LEU A 157 -17.44 -18.28 19.92
CA LEU A 157 -17.80 -18.37 21.34
C LEU A 157 -19.29 -18.67 21.54
N ALA A 158 -20.15 -18.10 20.70
CA ALA A 158 -21.59 -18.41 20.68
C ALA A 158 -21.91 -19.80 20.10
N GLY A 159 -20.90 -20.52 19.59
CA GLY A 159 -21.07 -21.84 18.99
C GLY A 159 -21.61 -21.82 17.55
N THR A 160 -21.64 -20.67 16.90
CA THR A 160 -22.01 -20.53 15.49
C THR A 160 -20.76 -20.75 14.63
N LEU A 161 -20.64 -21.95 14.04
CA LEU A 161 -19.42 -22.36 13.36
C LEU A 161 -19.54 -22.33 11.82
N GLU A 162 -20.63 -21.79 11.30
CA GLU A 162 -20.90 -21.78 9.87
C GLU A 162 -19.93 -20.90 9.07
N ASN A 163 -19.34 -21.47 8.05
CA ASN A 163 -18.44 -20.77 7.12
C ASN A 163 -17.20 -20.08 7.77
N PHE A 164 -16.88 -20.41 9.03
CA PHE A 164 -15.75 -19.82 9.74
C PHE A 164 -14.45 -19.89 8.94
N ASN A 165 -14.10 -21.09 8.44
CA ASN A 165 -12.85 -21.28 7.68
C ASN A 165 -12.77 -20.38 6.44
N HIS A 166 -13.88 -20.15 5.75
CA HIS A 166 -13.91 -19.27 4.59
C HIS A 166 -13.72 -17.79 5.01
N LYS A 167 -14.43 -17.36 6.05
CA LYS A 167 -14.36 -15.97 6.56
C LYS A 167 -12.97 -15.65 7.10
N ILE A 168 -12.39 -16.50 7.96
CA ILE A 168 -11.04 -16.26 8.51
C ILE A 168 -9.96 -16.30 7.44
N MET A 169 -10.07 -17.16 6.43
CA MET A 169 -9.15 -17.19 5.31
C MET A 169 -9.20 -15.90 4.47
N ALA A 170 -10.39 -15.30 4.32
CA ALA A 170 -10.53 -14.01 3.65
C ALA A 170 -9.79 -12.90 4.42
N CYS A 171 -9.95 -12.81 5.76
CA CYS A 171 -9.20 -11.88 6.60
C CYS A 171 -7.68 -12.10 6.48
N ARG A 172 -7.22 -13.36 6.57
CA ARG A 172 -5.79 -13.70 6.46
C ARG A 172 -5.18 -13.31 5.12
N ARG A 173 -5.92 -13.44 4.01
CA ARG A 173 -5.46 -12.97 2.69
C ARG A 173 -5.28 -11.46 2.66
N LYS A 174 -6.22 -10.70 3.22
CA LYS A 174 -6.11 -9.23 3.33
C LYS A 174 -4.87 -8.84 4.13
N ILE A 175 -4.68 -9.45 5.30
CA ILE A 175 -3.52 -9.19 6.17
C ILE A 175 -2.20 -9.50 5.46
N LEU A 176 -2.11 -10.64 4.75
CA LEU A 176 -0.91 -11.02 4.01
C LEU A 176 -0.56 -9.99 2.92
N VAL A 177 -1.56 -9.52 2.19
CA VAL A 177 -1.39 -8.51 1.14
C VAL A 177 -0.89 -7.20 1.74
N CYS A 178 -1.48 -6.73 2.87
CA CYS A 178 -1.04 -5.54 3.58
C CYS A 178 0.41 -5.69 4.09
N SER A 179 0.72 -6.82 4.73
CA SER A 179 2.08 -7.08 5.24
C SER A 179 3.12 -7.03 4.14
N HIS A 180 2.88 -7.64 2.98
CA HIS A 180 3.79 -7.57 1.83
C HIS A 180 3.91 -6.15 1.26
N TYR A 181 2.81 -5.41 1.23
CA TYR A 181 2.80 -4.02 0.78
C TYR A 181 3.67 -3.14 1.69
N TYR A 182 3.51 -3.25 3.00
CA TYR A 182 4.31 -2.46 3.95
C TYR A 182 5.78 -2.82 3.93
N LEU A 183 6.14 -4.09 3.74
CA LEU A 183 7.54 -4.48 3.53
C LEU A 183 8.14 -3.80 2.29
N GLN A 184 7.43 -3.78 1.18
CA GLN A 184 7.90 -3.12 -0.04
C GLN A 184 8.02 -1.59 0.14
N LEU A 185 7.09 -0.96 0.88
CA LEU A 185 7.20 0.46 1.22
C LEU A 185 8.40 0.74 2.14
N SER A 186 8.69 -0.16 3.07
CA SER A 186 9.90 -0.08 3.90
C SER A 186 11.17 -0.13 3.05
N ASP A 187 11.23 -1.03 2.08
CA ASP A 187 12.37 -1.13 1.15
C ASP A 187 12.54 0.17 0.33
N ILE A 188 11.44 0.73 -0.18
CA ILE A 188 11.46 2.03 -0.86
C ILE A 188 12.00 3.11 0.07
N SER A 189 11.50 3.19 1.30
CA SER A 189 11.93 4.23 2.23
C SER A 189 13.40 4.11 2.62
N ASN A 190 13.94 2.90 2.69
CA ASN A 190 15.37 2.66 2.90
C ASN A 190 16.22 3.21 1.75
N ILE A 191 15.82 2.96 0.50
CA ILE A 191 16.51 3.48 -0.69
C ILE A 191 16.46 5.02 -0.72
N LEU A 192 15.31 5.64 -0.38
CA LEU A 192 15.19 7.09 -0.30
C LEU A 192 16.10 7.69 0.77
N GLN A 193 16.23 7.04 1.94
CA GLN A 193 17.07 7.49 3.04
C GLN A 193 18.57 7.31 2.76
N GLN A 194 18.98 6.25 2.04
CA GLN A 194 20.37 6.04 1.63
C GLN A 194 20.88 7.21 0.78
N ASN A 195 20.03 7.75 -0.11
CA ASN A 195 20.32 8.94 -0.90
C ASN A 195 21.70 8.93 -1.59
N ASP A 196 22.10 7.78 -2.14
CA ASP A 196 23.44 7.50 -2.66
C ASP A 196 23.96 8.55 -3.66
N HIS A 197 23.05 9.19 -4.37
CA HIS A 197 23.37 10.19 -5.39
C HIS A 197 23.04 11.64 -4.99
N GLY A 198 22.67 11.88 -3.75
CA GLY A 198 22.45 13.23 -3.22
C GLY A 198 21.24 13.96 -3.85
N PHE A 199 20.16 13.25 -4.15
CA PHE A 199 18.93 13.85 -4.67
C PHE A 199 18.21 14.73 -3.67
N PHE A 200 18.27 14.34 -2.39
CA PHE A 200 17.48 14.96 -1.33
C PHE A 200 18.35 15.68 -0.31
N THR A 201 17.82 16.77 0.22
CA THR A 201 18.44 17.52 1.31
C THR A 201 18.29 16.78 2.65
N ARG A 202 19.10 17.16 3.64
CA ARG A 202 19.05 16.56 4.98
C ARG A 202 17.66 16.65 5.64
N ASN A 203 16.95 17.74 5.40
CA ASN A 203 15.61 17.92 5.96
C ASN A 203 14.56 17.04 5.27
N GLU A 204 14.70 16.82 3.96
CA GLU A 204 13.84 15.88 3.20
C GLU A 204 14.08 14.44 3.63
N LEU A 205 15.32 14.05 3.91
CA LEU A 205 15.65 12.73 4.46
C LEU A 205 15.00 12.48 5.82
N ALA A 206 14.90 13.51 6.68
CA ALA A 206 14.18 13.39 7.94
C ALA A 206 12.68 13.08 7.73
N SER A 207 12.06 13.62 6.69
CA SER A 207 10.66 13.30 6.34
C SER A 207 10.50 11.84 5.87
N PHE A 208 11.42 11.32 5.06
CA PHE A 208 11.40 9.90 4.67
C PHE A 208 11.62 8.96 5.84
N ARG A 209 12.40 9.36 6.84
CA ARG A 209 12.54 8.60 8.07
C ARG A 209 11.21 8.50 8.84
N LEU A 210 10.48 9.61 8.98
CA LEU A 210 9.16 9.60 9.62
C LEU A 210 8.16 8.73 8.85
N PHE A 211 8.19 8.76 7.53
CA PHE A 211 7.41 7.84 6.71
C PHE A 211 7.77 6.38 6.98
N SER A 212 9.07 6.05 7.02
CA SER A 212 9.56 4.70 7.35
C SER A 212 9.04 4.21 8.70
N GLU A 213 9.06 5.06 9.72
CA GLU A 213 8.55 4.74 11.05
C GLU A 213 7.04 4.48 11.05
N ARG A 214 6.26 5.21 10.22
CA ARG A 214 4.82 4.98 10.04
C ARG A 214 4.54 3.65 9.36
N VAL A 215 5.25 3.36 8.28
CA VAL A 215 5.16 2.07 7.57
C VAL A 215 5.52 0.90 8.49
N GLY A 216 6.58 1.07 9.31
CA GLY A 216 6.97 0.07 10.31
C GLY A 216 5.83 -0.27 11.28
N ARG A 217 5.16 0.76 11.84
CA ARG A 217 3.99 0.54 12.72
C ARG A 217 2.83 -0.16 12.02
N LEU A 218 2.52 0.20 10.77
CA LEU A 218 1.47 -0.49 10.01
C LEU A 218 1.83 -1.96 9.74
N HIS A 219 3.12 -2.24 9.51
CA HIS A 219 3.57 -3.61 9.34
C HIS A 219 3.45 -4.43 10.64
N GLU A 220 3.86 -3.86 11.77
CA GLU A 220 3.69 -4.49 13.09
C GLU A 220 2.22 -4.78 13.40
N GLU A 221 1.32 -3.84 13.11
CA GLU A 221 -0.12 -4.02 13.26
C GLU A 221 -0.63 -5.19 12.41
N ALA A 222 -0.21 -5.28 11.14
CA ALA A 222 -0.57 -6.40 10.28
C ALA A 222 -0.04 -7.75 10.81
N LEU A 223 1.15 -7.77 11.46
CA LEU A 223 1.68 -8.97 12.11
C LEU A 223 0.85 -9.37 13.34
N MET A 224 0.42 -8.41 14.17
CA MET A 224 -0.46 -8.68 15.31
C MET A 224 -1.81 -9.25 14.86
N LEU A 225 -2.42 -8.71 13.82
CA LEU A 225 -3.65 -9.25 13.26
C LEU A 225 -3.48 -10.67 12.69
N ARG A 226 -2.32 -10.97 12.10
CA ARG A 226 -2.00 -12.32 11.64
C ARG A 226 -1.97 -13.30 12.81
N GLU A 227 -1.33 -12.91 13.91
CA GLU A 227 -1.26 -13.72 15.12
C GLU A 227 -2.65 -13.93 15.71
N TYR A 228 -3.44 -12.87 15.88
CA TYR A 228 -4.82 -12.93 16.36
C TYR A 228 -5.67 -13.90 15.52
N SER A 229 -5.57 -13.82 14.19
CA SER A 229 -6.27 -14.73 13.28
C SER A 229 -5.84 -16.20 13.44
N THR A 230 -4.61 -16.44 13.88
CA THR A 230 -4.07 -17.79 14.13
C THR A 230 -4.61 -18.33 15.45
N GLN A 231 -4.57 -17.56 16.52
CA GLN A 231 -5.13 -17.92 17.83
C GLN A 231 -6.64 -18.21 17.74
N LEU A 232 -7.38 -17.37 17.02
CA LEU A 232 -8.82 -17.62 16.83
C LEU A 232 -9.10 -18.95 16.12
N ARG A 233 -8.27 -19.34 15.16
CA ARG A 233 -8.39 -20.63 14.49
C ARG A 233 -8.17 -21.81 15.46
N GLU A 234 -7.26 -21.67 16.41
CA GLU A 234 -7.02 -22.68 17.45
C GLU A 234 -8.22 -22.80 18.39
N VAL A 235 -8.80 -21.67 18.82
CA VAL A 235 -10.04 -21.65 19.60
C VAL A 235 -11.19 -22.32 18.84
N TYR A 236 -11.36 -22.02 17.57
CA TYR A 236 -12.36 -22.67 16.71
C TYR A 236 -12.17 -24.20 16.66
N GLN A 237 -10.94 -24.69 16.49
CA GLN A 237 -10.65 -26.11 16.47
C GLN A 237 -11.00 -26.78 17.82
N ALA A 238 -10.63 -26.15 18.93
CA ALA A 238 -10.98 -26.64 20.26
C ALA A 238 -12.51 -26.72 20.48
N GLN A 239 -13.29 -25.77 19.97
CA GLN A 239 -14.74 -25.81 20.02
C GLN A 239 -15.35 -26.97 19.21
N ILE A 240 -14.77 -27.26 18.04
CA ILE A 240 -15.18 -28.43 17.23
C ILE A 240 -14.91 -29.71 17.99
N ASP A 241 -13.72 -29.89 18.57
CA ASP A 241 -13.32 -31.08 19.31
C ASP A 241 -14.24 -31.31 20.53
N ILE A 242 -14.57 -30.26 21.29
CA ILE A 242 -15.54 -30.35 22.40
C ILE A 242 -16.91 -30.80 21.90
N ARG A 243 -17.39 -30.26 20.78
CA ARG A 243 -18.70 -30.63 20.21
C ARG A 243 -18.71 -32.10 19.75
N GLN A 244 -17.65 -32.56 19.10
CA GLN A 244 -17.51 -33.95 18.69
C GLN A 244 -17.48 -34.90 19.89
N ASN A 245 -16.71 -34.58 20.93
CA ASN A 245 -16.62 -35.36 22.15
C ASN A 245 -17.99 -35.47 22.85
N LYS A 246 -18.77 -34.39 22.93
CA LYS A 246 -20.14 -34.42 23.47
C LYS A 246 -21.06 -35.36 22.68
N ILE A 247 -20.95 -35.34 21.35
CA ILE A 247 -21.72 -36.23 20.47
C ILE A 247 -21.33 -37.69 20.73
N CYS A 248 -20.03 -38.01 20.77
CA CYS A 248 -19.54 -39.35 21.06
C CYS A 248 -20.04 -39.86 22.41
N LEU A 249 -19.99 -39.07 23.47
CA LEU A 249 -20.47 -39.47 24.79
C LEU A 249 -21.97 -39.75 24.82
N LEU A 250 -22.77 -38.99 24.04
CA LEU A 250 -24.23 -39.27 23.93
C LEU A 250 -24.55 -40.58 23.23
N TYR A 251 -23.73 -40.98 22.25
CA TYR A 251 -23.95 -42.26 21.54
C TYR A 251 -23.30 -43.46 22.21
N THR A 252 -22.27 -43.27 23.03
CA THR A 252 -21.55 -44.36 23.73
C THR A 252 -22.03 -44.57 25.16
N SER A 253 -22.83 -43.67 25.72
CA SER A 253 -23.45 -43.86 27.04
C SER A 253 -24.48 -44.95 26.95
N PRO A 254 -24.39 -46.05 27.77
CA PRO A 254 -25.37 -47.13 27.75
C PRO A 254 -26.76 -46.59 28.06
N SER A 255 -27.71 -46.89 27.17
CA SER A 255 -29.11 -46.56 27.37
C SER A 255 -29.60 -47.14 28.71
N PRO A 256 -30.34 -46.40 29.54
CA PRO A 256 -30.98 -46.94 30.74
C PRO A 256 -31.94 -48.07 30.45
N ARG A 257 -32.18 -48.41 29.19
CA ARG A 257 -33.06 -49.47 28.70
C ARG A 257 -32.36 -50.77 28.33
N ASP A 258 -31.03 -50.88 28.46
CA ASP A 258 -30.40 -52.18 28.28
C ASP A 258 -30.79 -53.08 29.44
N PRO A 259 -31.49 -54.20 29.21
CA PRO A 259 -31.87 -55.14 30.26
C PRO A 259 -30.59 -55.74 30.83
N LYS A 260 -30.45 -55.63 32.18
CA LYS A 260 -29.42 -56.37 32.89
C LYS A 260 -29.68 -57.85 32.62
N THR A 261 -28.88 -58.44 31.77
CA THR A 261 -28.80 -59.90 31.65
C THR A 261 -28.19 -60.45 32.92
N SER A 262 -29.04 -61.07 33.70
CA SER A 262 -28.69 -61.94 34.87
C SER A 262 -27.98 -63.18 34.41
#